data_98a8c9675c2ab2610feb31229e6d6028
#
_entry.id   98a8c9675c2ab2610feb31229e6d6028
#
_cell.length_a   1.000
_cell.length_b   1.000
_cell.length_c   1.000
_cell.angle_alpha   90.00
_cell.angle_beta   90.00
_cell.angle_gamma   90.00
#
_symmetry.space_group_name_H-M   'P 1'
#
loop_
_entity.id
_entity.type
_entity.pdbx_description
1 polymer ?
#
loop_
_entity_poly.entity_id
_entity_poly.type
_entity_poly.pdbx_seq_one_letter_code
_entity_poly.pdbx_strand_id
1 'polypeptide(L)'
;MDLRYSVAVRAVYPLAAGANVRRGQPLSVAPSGNVVQVMPAGTNLTFVGIALDSYTNAPAGTQVEVVREGVVSLPFTGNAPSPWLGALLYWNGSAYTFTASGNTAVGRVIGIEGNVARVAIRTVV
;
A
#
# COMPACT_ATOMS: atom_id res chain seq x y z
N MET A 1 9.92 -6.27 -6.60
CA MET A 1 9.78 -4.80 -6.57
C MET A 1 10.84 -4.21 -5.66
N ASP A 2 11.45 -3.15 -6.11
CA ASP A 2 12.44 -2.44 -5.31
C ASP A 2 11.73 -1.34 -4.52
N LEU A 3 11.63 -1.52 -3.21
CA LEU A 3 10.97 -0.57 -2.33
C LEU A 3 11.99 0.47 -1.85
N ARG A 4 11.90 1.67 -2.42
CA ARG A 4 12.74 2.80 -2.03
C ARG A 4 11.93 3.83 -1.26
N TYR A 5 12.53 4.38 -0.24
CA TYR A 5 11.91 5.46 0.52
C TYR A 5 12.98 6.40 1.07
N SER A 6 12.63 7.69 1.14
CA SER A 6 13.41 8.68 1.84
C SER A 6 12.94 8.70 3.30
N VAL A 7 12.85 9.81 3.95
CA VAL A 7 12.38 9.86 5.35
C VAL A 7 11.12 9.01 5.49
N ALA A 8 11.19 7.98 6.35
CA ALA A 8 10.09 7.05 6.51
C ALA A 8 9.72 6.86 7.98
N VAL A 9 8.43 6.85 8.26
CA VAL A 9 7.87 6.45 9.55
C VAL A 9 7.38 5.01 9.41
N ARG A 10 7.87 4.13 10.28
CA ARG A 10 7.53 2.72 10.28
C ARG A 10 6.64 2.38 11.45
N ALA A 11 5.89 1.30 11.30
CA ALA A 11 5.08 0.74 12.38
C ALA A 11 5.03 -0.77 12.24
N VAL A 12 4.69 -1.46 13.33
CA VAL A 12 4.54 -2.90 13.36
C VAL A 12 3.11 -3.20 13.79
N TYR A 13 2.44 -4.07 13.04
CA TYR A 13 1.06 -4.45 13.31
C TYR A 13 0.90 -5.96 13.35
N PRO A 14 -0.04 -6.48 14.15
CA PRO A 14 -0.37 -7.89 14.08
C PRO A 14 -0.98 -8.21 12.71
N LEU A 15 -0.49 -9.27 12.07
CA LEU A 15 -0.96 -9.70 10.77
C LEU A 15 -2.04 -10.78 10.96
N ALA A 16 -3.09 -10.72 10.14
CA ALA A 16 -4.14 -11.73 10.16
C ALA A 16 -3.56 -13.12 9.88
N ALA A 17 -3.99 -14.12 10.64
CA ALA A 17 -3.55 -15.50 10.42
C ALA A 17 -3.94 -15.97 9.02
N GLY A 18 -3.04 -16.69 8.37
CA GLY A 18 -3.24 -17.20 7.02
C GLY A 18 -3.03 -16.16 5.91
N ALA A 19 -2.65 -14.94 6.24
CA ALA A 19 -2.47 -13.89 5.24
C ALA A 19 -1.29 -14.19 4.32
N ASN A 20 -1.47 -13.83 3.05
CA ASN A 20 -0.41 -13.84 2.05
C ASN A 20 -0.10 -12.39 1.69
N VAL A 21 1.09 -11.94 2.03
CA VAL A 21 1.52 -10.56 1.84
C VAL A 21 2.78 -10.56 1.00
N ARG A 22 2.86 -9.66 0.05
CA ARG A 22 4.09 -9.39 -0.71
C ARG A 22 4.62 -8.02 -0.33
N ARG A 23 5.93 -7.92 -0.23
CA ARG A 23 6.59 -6.63 -0.03
C ARG A 23 6.08 -5.63 -1.06
N GLY A 24 5.69 -4.46 -0.59
CA GLY A 24 5.18 -3.38 -1.45
C GLY A 24 3.67 -3.33 -1.57
N GLN A 25 2.94 -4.31 -1.03
CA GLN A 25 1.48 -4.27 -1.02
C GLN A 25 0.97 -3.36 0.09
N PRO A 26 -0.18 -2.68 -0.13
CA PRO A 26 -0.79 -1.87 0.91
C PRO A 26 -1.57 -2.76 1.87
N LEU A 27 -1.55 -2.40 3.14
CA LEU A 27 -2.29 -3.11 4.18
C LEU A 27 -3.40 -2.22 4.73
N SER A 28 -4.47 -2.86 5.13
CA SER A 28 -5.61 -2.22 5.78
C SER A 28 -6.02 -3.00 7.01
N VAL A 29 -6.84 -2.38 7.86
CA VAL A 29 -7.40 -3.07 9.01
C VAL A 29 -8.33 -4.19 8.53
N ALA A 30 -8.15 -5.40 9.06
CA ALA A 30 -9.01 -6.52 8.74
C ALA A 30 -10.41 -6.34 9.35
N PRO A 31 -11.47 -6.95 8.77
CA PRO A 31 -12.82 -6.78 9.30
C PRO A 31 -13.01 -7.32 10.71
N SER A 32 -12.19 -8.27 11.14
CA SER A 32 -12.30 -8.85 12.47
C SER A 32 -11.04 -8.65 13.27
N GLY A 33 -11.17 -8.16 14.50
CA GLY A 33 -10.08 -7.99 15.44
C GLY A 33 -9.21 -6.77 15.12
N ASN A 34 -8.08 -6.69 15.81
CA ASN A 34 -7.12 -5.59 15.67
C ASN A 34 -5.90 -6.07 14.88
N VAL A 35 -6.14 -6.63 13.72
CA VAL A 35 -5.09 -7.14 12.82
C VAL A 35 -5.20 -6.48 11.46
N VAL A 36 -4.12 -6.56 10.69
CA VAL A 36 -4.08 -6.03 9.34
C VAL A 36 -4.03 -7.16 8.31
N GLN A 37 -4.41 -6.83 7.10
CA GLN A 37 -4.40 -7.74 5.95
C GLN A 37 -4.02 -6.96 4.70
N VAL A 38 -3.70 -7.66 3.61
CA VAL A 38 -3.55 -6.98 2.31
C VAL A 38 -4.86 -6.27 1.99
N MET A 39 -4.77 -5.00 1.62
CA MET A 39 -5.96 -4.18 1.37
C MET A 39 -6.78 -4.78 0.24
N PRO A 40 -8.07 -5.10 0.46
CA PRO A 40 -8.92 -5.58 -0.63
C PRO A 40 -9.34 -4.42 -1.54
N ALA A 41 -10.00 -4.74 -2.63
CA ALA A 41 -10.68 -3.73 -3.42
C ALA A 41 -11.81 -3.11 -2.58
N GLY A 42 -12.00 -1.82 -2.73
CA GLY A 42 -13.06 -1.11 -2.00
C GLY A 42 -12.72 0.34 -1.80
N THR A 43 -13.70 1.10 -1.30
CA THR A 43 -13.55 2.52 -1.00
C THR A 43 -13.53 2.74 0.51
N ASN A 44 -12.87 3.82 0.93
CA ASN A 44 -12.86 4.24 2.33
C ASN A 44 -12.30 3.19 3.29
N LEU A 45 -11.39 2.34 2.81
CA LEU A 45 -10.69 1.40 3.67
C LEU A 45 -9.64 2.13 4.51
N THR A 46 -9.38 1.63 5.71
CA THR A 46 -8.35 2.21 6.57
C THR A 46 -6.98 1.68 6.13
N PHE A 47 -6.28 2.49 5.36
CA PHE A 47 -4.93 2.20 4.88
C PHE A 47 -3.93 2.44 6.01
N VAL A 48 -3.12 1.45 6.35
CA VAL A 48 -2.18 1.54 7.47
C VAL A 48 -0.71 1.57 7.05
N GLY A 49 -0.42 1.30 5.81
CA GLY A 49 0.95 1.38 5.30
C GLY A 49 1.26 0.37 4.24
N ILE A 50 2.49 0.44 3.76
CA ILE A 50 3.02 -0.45 2.71
C ILE A 50 3.90 -1.51 3.38
N ALA A 51 3.66 -2.77 3.08
CA ALA A 51 4.39 -3.89 3.67
C ALA A 51 5.87 -3.85 3.27
N LEU A 52 6.76 -4.03 4.26
CA LEU A 52 8.20 -4.10 4.05
C LEU A 52 8.70 -5.53 3.81
N ASP A 53 7.91 -6.53 4.17
CA ASP A 53 8.29 -7.93 4.05
C ASP A 53 7.19 -8.75 3.39
N SER A 54 7.56 -9.95 2.96
CA SER A 54 6.63 -10.91 2.36
C SER A 54 6.35 -12.06 3.33
N TYR A 55 5.10 -12.51 3.36
CA TYR A 55 4.66 -13.63 4.19
C TYR A 55 3.76 -14.53 3.37
N THR A 56 3.90 -15.83 3.56
CA THR A 56 3.03 -16.83 2.92
C THR A 56 2.32 -17.61 4.01
N ASN A 57 0.98 -17.61 3.98
CA ASN A 57 0.16 -18.32 4.95
C ASN A 57 0.63 -18.05 6.39
N ALA A 58 0.64 -16.78 6.78
CA ALA A 58 1.23 -16.33 8.02
C ALA A 58 0.61 -17.04 9.23
N PRO A 59 1.43 -17.62 10.13
CA PRO A 59 0.89 -18.20 11.37
C PRO A 59 0.26 -17.13 12.26
N ALA A 60 -0.64 -17.56 13.14
CA ALA A 60 -1.19 -16.69 14.15
C ALA A 60 -0.06 -16.09 15.01
N GLY A 61 -0.16 -14.80 15.32
CA GLY A 61 0.85 -14.09 16.09
C GLY A 61 1.97 -13.47 15.26
N THR A 62 1.95 -13.62 13.95
CA THR A 62 2.90 -12.95 13.05
C THR A 62 2.68 -11.45 13.09
N GLN A 63 3.78 -10.69 13.10
CA GLN A 63 3.74 -9.25 13.00
C GLN A 63 4.36 -8.80 11.68
N VAL A 64 3.84 -7.73 11.12
CA VAL A 64 4.31 -7.15 9.86
C VAL A 64 4.77 -5.72 10.09
N GLU A 65 5.94 -5.40 9.53
CA GLU A 65 6.43 -4.02 9.52
C GLU A 65 5.98 -3.32 8.25
N VAL A 66 5.54 -2.07 8.40
CA VAL A 66 5.05 -1.26 7.29
C VAL A 66 5.72 0.10 7.28
N VAL A 67 5.77 0.73 6.10
CA VAL A 67 6.03 2.16 5.98
C VAL A 67 4.68 2.87 6.06
N ARG A 68 4.53 3.73 7.05
CA ARG A 68 3.31 4.52 7.26
C ARG A 68 3.37 5.86 6.56
N GLU A 69 4.53 6.44 6.46
CA GLU A 69 4.74 7.77 5.92
C GLU A 69 6.11 7.84 5.26
N GLY A 70 6.18 8.45 4.10
CA GLY A 70 7.42 8.60 3.34
C GLY A 70 7.18 8.51 1.85
N VAL A 71 8.26 8.43 1.09
CA VAL A 71 8.21 8.28 -0.36
C VAL A 71 8.62 6.87 -0.73
N VAL A 72 7.76 6.18 -1.45
CA VAL A 72 8.01 4.81 -1.92
C VAL A 72 7.86 4.71 -3.42
N SER A 73 8.53 3.74 -4.03
CA SER A 73 8.39 3.44 -5.46
C SER A 73 7.44 2.27 -5.61
N LEU A 74 6.35 2.47 -6.34
CA LEU A 74 5.31 1.48 -6.51
C LEU A 74 5.04 1.26 -8.00
N PRO A 75 5.00 -0.01 -8.47
CA PRO A 75 4.61 -0.28 -9.85
C PRO A 75 3.11 -0.03 -10.02
N PHE A 76 2.72 0.47 -11.17
CA PHE A 76 1.31 0.70 -11.46
C PHE A 76 0.94 0.10 -12.82
N THR A 77 -0.35 -0.13 -13.01
CA THR A 77 -0.91 -0.61 -14.27
C THR A 77 -1.77 0.48 -14.91
N GLY A 78 -1.95 0.41 -16.22
CA GLY A 78 -2.72 1.40 -16.96
C GLY A 78 -1.89 2.64 -17.27
N ASN A 79 -2.58 3.67 -17.69
CA ASN A 79 -1.95 4.93 -18.11
C ASN A 79 -2.00 5.95 -16.98
N ALA A 80 -0.90 6.66 -16.79
CA ALA A 80 -0.86 7.80 -15.88
C ALA A 80 -1.69 8.96 -16.49
N PRO A 81 -2.37 9.72 -15.64
CA PRO A 81 -3.08 10.91 -16.12
C PRO A 81 -2.11 12.00 -16.54
N SER A 82 -2.63 12.99 -17.25
CA SER A 82 -1.87 14.20 -17.59
C SER A 82 -2.64 15.41 -17.08
N PRO A 83 -2.14 16.16 -16.08
CA PRO A 83 -0.85 15.96 -15.40
C PRO A 83 -0.90 14.83 -14.39
N TRP A 84 0.24 14.17 -14.19
CA TRP A 84 0.35 13.10 -13.18
C TRP A 84 0.89 13.61 -11.84
N LEU A 85 1.60 14.72 -11.83
CA LEU A 85 2.15 15.27 -10.58
C LEU A 85 1.01 15.65 -9.63
N GLY A 86 1.03 15.08 -8.44
CA GLY A 86 -0.02 15.27 -7.44
C GLY A 86 -1.25 14.38 -7.63
N ALA A 87 -1.30 13.56 -8.68
CA ALA A 87 -2.40 12.64 -8.88
C ALA A 87 -2.42 11.57 -7.77
N LEU A 88 -3.62 11.12 -7.41
CA LEU A 88 -3.77 10.04 -6.44
C LEU A 88 -3.51 8.70 -7.10
N LEU A 89 -2.79 7.83 -6.39
CA LEU A 89 -2.61 6.44 -6.77
C LEU A 89 -3.52 5.58 -5.89
N TYR A 90 -4.17 4.59 -6.49
CA TYR A 90 -5.15 3.74 -5.85
C TYR A 90 -4.72 2.29 -5.89
N TRP A 91 -5.30 1.49 -5.02
CA TRP A 91 -5.14 0.04 -5.01
C TRP A 91 -6.46 -0.62 -5.33
N ASN A 92 -6.46 -1.52 -6.32
CA ASN A 92 -7.68 -2.17 -6.80
C ASN A 92 -7.90 -3.58 -6.23
N GLY A 93 -7.11 -3.96 -5.24
CA GLY A 93 -7.15 -5.30 -4.67
C GLY A 93 -6.06 -6.23 -5.20
N SER A 94 -5.44 -5.89 -6.33
CA SER A 94 -4.37 -6.70 -6.92
C SER A 94 -3.22 -5.88 -7.47
N ALA A 95 -3.45 -4.62 -7.84
CA ALA A 95 -2.43 -3.76 -8.43
C ALA A 95 -2.68 -2.29 -8.10
N TYR A 96 -1.63 -1.48 -8.21
CA TYR A 96 -1.76 -0.03 -8.13
C TYR A 96 -2.24 0.50 -9.48
N THR A 97 -3.11 1.50 -9.43
CA THR A 97 -3.75 2.06 -10.60
C THR A 97 -4.12 3.53 -10.35
N PHE A 98 -4.39 4.26 -11.43
CA PHE A 98 -4.91 5.63 -11.33
C PHE A 98 -6.43 5.69 -11.35
N THR A 99 -7.11 4.55 -11.41
CA THR A 99 -8.57 4.49 -11.44
C THR A 99 -9.14 4.62 -10.03
N ALA A 100 -9.91 5.67 -9.80
CA ALA A 100 -10.48 5.98 -8.49
C ALA A 100 -11.70 5.11 -8.14
N SER A 101 -12.55 4.81 -9.13
CA SER A 101 -13.84 4.16 -8.91
C SER A 101 -13.70 2.79 -8.24
N GLY A 102 -14.31 2.65 -7.06
CA GLY A 102 -14.28 1.39 -6.30
C GLY A 102 -12.98 1.10 -5.58
N ASN A 103 -12.05 2.06 -5.50
CA ASN A 103 -10.72 1.85 -4.95
C ASN A 103 -10.37 2.84 -3.85
N THR A 104 -9.41 2.48 -3.02
CA THR A 104 -8.88 3.35 -1.95
C THR A 104 -7.55 3.93 -2.37
N ALA A 105 -7.38 5.24 -2.18
CA ALA A 105 -6.13 5.92 -2.47
C ALA A 105 -5.06 5.57 -1.45
N VAL A 106 -3.82 5.41 -1.92
CA VAL A 106 -2.66 5.13 -1.06
C VAL A 106 -1.70 6.31 -0.96
N GLY A 107 -1.74 7.24 -1.88
CA GLY A 107 -0.86 8.40 -1.84
C GLY A 107 -0.91 9.23 -3.10
N ARG A 108 -0.04 10.27 -3.12
CA ARG A 108 0.07 11.17 -4.27
C ARG A 108 1.38 10.96 -5.00
N VAL A 109 1.30 10.98 -6.31
CA VAL A 109 2.46 10.77 -7.18
C VAL A 109 3.31 12.02 -7.22
N ILE A 110 4.62 11.85 -7.02
CA ILE A 110 5.59 12.94 -7.10
C ILE A 110 6.63 12.68 -8.20
N GLY A 111 6.63 11.53 -8.81
CA GLY A 111 7.51 11.21 -9.93
C GLY A 111 7.04 9.96 -10.64
N ILE A 112 7.36 9.85 -11.91
CA ILE A 112 7.08 8.65 -12.70
C ILE A 112 8.30 8.32 -13.54
N GLU A 113 8.65 7.04 -13.56
CA GLU A 113 9.67 6.50 -14.45
C GLU A 113 9.15 5.18 -15.01
N GLY A 114 8.82 5.15 -16.30
CA GLY A 114 8.19 4.00 -16.92
C GLY A 114 6.85 3.69 -16.27
N ASN A 115 6.69 2.48 -15.76
CA ASN A 115 5.47 2.05 -15.06
C ASN A 115 5.66 2.00 -13.54
N VAL A 116 6.62 2.75 -13.03
CA VAL A 116 6.86 2.88 -11.59
C VAL A 116 6.61 4.32 -11.18
N ALA A 117 5.78 4.52 -10.17
CA ALA A 117 5.49 5.82 -9.59
C ALA A 117 6.23 5.99 -8.27
N ARG A 118 6.84 7.17 -8.08
CA ARG A 118 7.30 7.60 -6.75
C ARG A 118 6.12 8.26 -6.06
N VAL A 119 5.76 7.74 -4.93
CA VAL A 119 4.50 8.09 -4.25
C VAL A 119 4.79 8.55 -2.83
N ALA A 120 4.28 9.72 -2.51
CA ALA A 120 4.27 10.20 -1.13
C ALA A 120 3.06 9.59 -0.44
N ILE A 121 3.33 8.72 0.54
CA ILE A 121 2.28 8.09 1.33
C ILE A 121 2.21 8.72 2.70
N ARG A 122 1.00 8.77 3.24
CA ARG A 122 0.76 9.22 4.60
C ARG A 122 -0.50 8.56 5.10
N THR A 123 -0.36 7.72 6.12
CA THR A 123 -1.51 7.10 6.76
C THR A 123 -2.06 8.01 7.85
N VAL A 124 -3.35 7.87 8.12
CA VAL A 124 -4.04 8.73 9.09
C VAL A 124 -3.92 8.19 10.52
N VAL A 125 -3.36 7.02 10.67
CA VAL A 125 -3.26 6.38 11.98
C VAL A 125 -1.93 6.59 12.66
#